data_6f8256e3b294face4c3fc2af406f63a7
#
_entry.id   6f8256e3b294face4c3fc2af406f63a7
#
_cell.length_a   1.000
_cell.length_b   1.000
_cell.length_c   1.000
_cell.angle_alpha   90.00
_cell.angle_beta   90.00
_cell.angle_gamma   90.00
#
_symmetry.space_group_name_H-M   'P 1'
#
loop_
_entity.id
_entity.type
_entity.pdbx_description
1 polymer ?
#
loop_
_entity_poly.entity_id
_entity_poly.type
_entity_poly.pdbx_seq_one_letter_code
_entity_poly.pdbx_strand_id
1 'polypeptide(L)'
;MISQFKNIFFFILFSSFIPTSLLARNLVIKSLGHSSFLINSADKSILLNPFKAIGCASNLKEPKEFNVDFILASSRLPDEGHNPYGQLMFVEPGIYQFEDILLNGISVPHDRVDGRRFGMATVWSWEQNDLKIVHMGGAAGDIDINSQIILSRPDILFISIGGGIKSYDGQEASRIVKLLKPNVVIPVHFARGKKN
;
A
#
# COMPACT_ATOMS: atom_id res chain seq x y z
N MET A 1 -2.65 34.22 -76.46
CA MET A 1 -1.85 33.28 -75.69
C MET A 1 -1.86 33.74 -74.22
N ILE A 2 -2.85 33.26 -73.47
CA ILE A 2 -3.14 33.75 -72.09
C ILE A 2 -2.60 32.69 -71.13
N SER A 3 -1.56 33.05 -70.36
CA SER A 3 -0.94 32.23 -69.30
C SER A 3 -1.78 32.26 -68.01
N GLN A 4 -2.29 31.11 -67.61
CA GLN A 4 -3.01 30.93 -66.34
C GLN A 4 -1.99 30.66 -65.24
N PHE A 5 -1.79 31.59 -64.31
CA PHE A 5 -1.08 31.37 -63.06
C PHE A 5 -2.01 30.67 -62.08
N LYS A 6 -1.68 29.40 -61.70
CA LYS A 6 -2.33 28.67 -60.62
C LYS A 6 -1.67 29.10 -59.30
N ASN A 7 -2.39 29.83 -58.45
CA ASN A 7 -2.01 30.11 -57.10
C ASN A 7 -2.21 28.82 -56.24
N ILE A 8 -1.11 28.21 -55.76
CA ILE A 8 -1.14 27.14 -54.77
C ILE A 8 -1.09 27.78 -53.41
N PHE A 9 -2.23 27.74 -52.70
CA PHE A 9 -2.30 28.16 -51.31
C PHE A 9 -1.79 27.01 -50.42
N PHE A 10 -0.62 27.19 -49.80
CA PHE A 10 -0.06 26.29 -48.80
C PHE A 10 -0.68 26.58 -47.44
N PHE A 11 -1.60 25.71 -47.00
CA PHE A 11 -2.16 25.80 -45.63
C PHE A 11 -1.16 25.18 -44.66
N ILE A 12 -0.42 26.02 -43.90
CA ILE A 12 0.42 25.55 -42.80
C ILE A 12 -0.48 25.35 -41.59
N LEU A 13 -0.79 24.06 -41.28
CA LEU A 13 -1.43 23.69 -40.00
C LEU A 13 -0.42 23.91 -38.89
N PHE A 14 -0.57 24.98 -38.12
CA PHE A 14 0.12 25.17 -36.87
C PHE A 14 -0.53 24.26 -35.83
N SER A 15 0.05 23.08 -35.60
CA SER A 15 -0.29 22.23 -34.45
C SER A 15 0.23 22.90 -33.19
N SER A 16 -0.64 23.57 -32.44
CA SER A 16 -0.32 24.13 -31.14
C SER A 16 -0.10 22.96 -30.16
N PHE A 17 1.15 22.63 -29.92
CA PHE A 17 1.55 21.79 -28.78
C PHE A 17 1.21 22.58 -27.52
N ILE A 18 0.08 22.27 -26.88
CA ILE A 18 -0.23 22.71 -25.51
C ILE A 18 0.64 21.85 -24.62
N PRO A 19 1.65 22.38 -23.92
CA PRO A 19 2.37 21.58 -22.94
C PRO A 19 1.38 21.24 -21.82
N THR A 20 0.99 19.98 -21.73
CA THR A 20 0.34 19.45 -20.53
C THR A 20 1.35 19.61 -19.41
N SER A 21 1.13 20.56 -18.51
CA SER A 21 1.91 20.68 -17.28
C SER A 21 1.82 19.34 -16.57
N LEU A 22 2.95 18.62 -16.49
CA LEU A 22 3.10 17.45 -15.64
C LEU A 22 3.04 18.00 -14.21
N LEU A 23 1.84 18.10 -13.64
CA LEU A 23 1.68 18.31 -12.21
C LEU A 23 2.36 17.12 -11.53
N ALA A 24 3.44 17.38 -10.81
CA ALA A 24 4.11 16.36 -10.01
C ALA A 24 3.08 15.77 -9.06
N ARG A 25 2.68 14.54 -9.32
CA ARG A 25 1.74 13.81 -8.47
C ARG A 25 2.49 13.39 -7.22
N ASN A 26 2.30 14.09 -6.13
CA ASN A 26 2.95 13.77 -4.86
C ASN A 26 2.17 12.68 -4.12
N LEU A 27 2.84 11.59 -3.78
CA LEU A 27 2.35 10.61 -2.82
C LEU A 27 3.03 10.89 -1.47
N VAL A 28 2.23 11.21 -0.46
CA VAL A 28 2.72 11.48 0.91
C VAL A 28 2.43 10.29 1.81
N ILE A 29 3.48 9.69 2.36
CA ILE A 29 3.40 8.55 3.27
C ILE A 29 3.80 9.02 4.67
N LYS A 30 2.85 8.99 5.60
CA LYS A 30 3.07 9.38 7.00
C LYS A 30 2.96 8.16 7.90
N SER A 31 4.06 7.82 8.59
CA SER A 31 4.03 6.77 9.62
C SER A 31 3.29 7.24 10.87
N LEU A 32 2.41 6.41 11.38
CA LEU A 32 1.67 6.60 12.62
C LEU A 32 2.18 5.68 13.74
N GLY A 33 3.16 4.84 13.42
CA GLY A 33 3.73 3.84 14.32
C GLY A 33 3.18 2.44 14.06
N HIS A 34 3.79 1.43 14.67
CA HIS A 34 3.49 0.01 14.45
C HIS A 34 3.55 -0.35 12.96
N SER A 35 2.47 -0.82 12.38
CA SER A 35 2.30 -1.04 10.94
C SER A 35 1.32 -0.04 10.30
N SER A 36 1.01 1.06 10.99
CA SER A 36 0.00 2.02 10.59
C SER A 36 0.60 3.21 9.83
N PHE A 37 -0.04 3.54 8.70
CA PHE A 37 0.36 4.65 7.84
C PHE A 37 -0.85 5.39 7.30
N LEU A 38 -0.70 6.69 7.11
CA LEU A 38 -1.60 7.49 6.32
C LEU A 38 -0.93 7.75 4.96
N ILE A 39 -1.61 7.36 3.88
CA ILE A 39 -1.13 7.53 2.51
C ILE A 39 -2.07 8.50 1.79
N ASN A 40 -1.52 9.63 1.36
CA ASN A 40 -2.27 10.67 0.69
C ASN A 40 -1.72 10.93 -0.72
N SER A 41 -2.58 10.97 -1.69
CA SER A 41 -2.38 11.60 -2.99
C SER A 41 -3.24 12.85 -3.13
N ALA A 42 -3.26 13.49 -4.30
CA ALA A 42 -4.06 14.68 -4.52
C ALA A 42 -5.57 14.43 -4.34
N ASP A 43 -6.02 13.22 -4.64
CA ASP A 43 -7.42 12.81 -4.76
C ASP A 43 -7.84 11.67 -3.81
N LYS A 44 -6.89 11.01 -3.14
CA LYS A 44 -7.17 9.84 -2.27
C LYS A 44 -6.36 9.87 -0.97
N SER A 45 -7.03 9.49 0.10
CA SER A 45 -6.47 9.37 1.45
C SER A 45 -6.81 7.98 2.01
N ILE A 46 -5.79 7.17 2.27
CA ILE A 46 -5.95 5.78 2.74
C ILE A 46 -5.25 5.61 4.08
N LEU A 47 -5.96 5.06 5.06
CA LEU A 47 -5.38 4.70 6.37
C LEU A 47 -5.07 3.20 6.40
N LEU A 48 -3.82 2.85 6.66
CA LEU A 48 -3.39 1.46 6.79
C LEU A 48 -3.31 1.07 8.27
N ASN A 49 -3.82 -0.11 8.58
CA ASN A 49 -3.69 -0.78 9.89
C ASN A 49 -3.82 0.17 11.09
N PRO A 50 -4.94 0.86 11.28
CA PRO A 50 -5.18 1.62 12.51
C PRO A 50 -5.16 0.66 13.72
N PHE A 51 -4.54 1.10 14.81
CA PHE A 51 -4.34 0.24 15.97
C PHE A 51 -4.85 0.86 17.26
N LYS A 52 -5.26 0.01 18.18
CA LYS A 52 -5.41 0.32 19.60
C LYS A 52 -4.07 0.12 20.30
N ALA A 53 -3.73 0.98 21.26
CA ALA A 53 -2.46 0.93 22.00
C ALA A 53 -2.43 -0.24 23.01
N ILE A 54 -2.48 -1.47 22.50
CA ILE A 54 -2.42 -2.72 23.27
C ILE A 54 -1.36 -3.67 22.69
N GLY A 55 -0.99 -4.70 23.43
CA GLY A 55 -0.04 -5.72 22.96
C GLY A 55 1.28 -5.11 22.49
N CYS A 56 1.67 -5.38 21.26
CA CYS A 56 2.91 -4.86 20.66
C CYS A 56 2.88 -3.33 20.46
N ALA A 57 1.70 -2.72 20.40
CA ALA A 57 1.50 -1.29 20.22
C ALA A 57 1.30 -0.52 21.53
N SER A 58 1.37 -1.16 22.71
CA SER A 58 1.00 -0.58 24.01
C SER A 58 1.77 0.70 24.40
N ASN A 59 2.98 0.90 23.87
CA ASN A 59 3.80 2.09 24.12
C ASN A 59 3.68 3.15 23.01
N LEU A 60 2.76 2.98 22.08
CA LEU A 60 2.53 3.90 20.98
C LEU A 60 1.27 4.74 21.25
N LYS A 61 1.23 5.91 20.64
CA LYS A 61 0.03 6.74 20.65
C LYS A 61 -0.93 6.23 19.57
N GLU A 62 -2.14 5.91 19.96
CA GLU A 62 -3.19 5.52 19.01
C GLU A 62 -3.37 6.55 17.89
N PRO A 63 -3.57 6.10 16.64
CA PRO A 63 -4.00 7.00 15.59
C PRO A 63 -5.30 7.69 15.99
N LYS A 64 -5.38 8.99 15.72
CA LYS A 64 -6.61 9.76 15.88
C LYS A 64 -7.52 9.49 14.68
N GLU A 65 -8.79 9.89 14.82
CA GLU A 65 -9.69 9.93 13.67
C GLU A 65 -9.08 10.76 12.53
N PHE A 66 -9.07 10.16 11.34
CA PHE A 66 -8.63 10.81 10.12
C PHE A 66 -9.81 10.88 9.16
N ASN A 67 -9.94 12.01 8.47
CA ASN A 67 -10.84 12.10 7.32
C ASN A 67 -10.15 11.40 6.14
N VAL A 68 -10.47 10.12 5.94
CA VAL A 68 -9.91 9.27 4.90
C VAL A 68 -11.02 8.66 4.06
N ASP A 69 -10.72 8.33 2.82
CA ASP A 69 -11.69 7.70 1.93
C ASP A 69 -12.03 6.28 2.41
N PHE A 70 -10.99 5.54 2.83
CA PHE A 70 -11.17 4.21 3.40
C PHE A 70 -9.95 3.74 4.20
N ILE A 71 -10.15 2.63 4.91
CA ILE A 71 -9.14 1.93 5.68
C ILE A 71 -8.82 0.60 5.01
N LEU A 72 -7.52 0.25 4.92
CA LEU A 72 -7.05 -1.10 4.64
C LEU A 72 -6.48 -1.69 5.92
N ALA A 73 -7.10 -2.72 6.45
CA ALA A 73 -6.63 -3.44 7.61
C ALA A 73 -6.16 -4.85 7.23
N SER A 74 -5.07 -5.32 7.82
CA SER A 74 -4.58 -6.68 7.57
C SER A 74 -5.34 -7.73 8.38
N SER A 75 -5.96 -7.35 9.48
CA SER A 75 -6.79 -8.23 10.29
C SER A 75 -7.79 -7.44 11.13
N ARG A 76 -8.71 -8.14 11.80
CA ARG A 76 -9.63 -7.54 12.79
C ARG A 76 -9.03 -7.45 14.20
N LEU A 77 -7.77 -7.83 14.35
CA LEU A 77 -7.10 -7.71 15.65
C LEU A 77 -6.97 -6.23 16.03
N PRO A 78 -7.16 -5.90 17.31
CA PRO A 78 -7.19 -4.50 17.75
C PRO A 78 -5.88 -3.74 17.49
N ASP A 79 -4.75 -4.44 17.35
CA ASP A 79 -3.46 -3.83 17.03
C ASP A 79 -3.21 -3.63 15.52
N GLU A 80 -4.19 -3.97 14.65
CA GLU A 80 -4.08 -3.84 13.19
C GLU A 80 -5.37 -3.40 12.48
N GLY A 81 -6.52 -3.46 13.16
CA GLY A 81 -7.84 -3.18 12.57
C GLY A 81 -8.77 -2.40 13.48
N HIS A 82 -8.22 -1.51 14.33
CA HIS A 82 -9.02 -0.71 15.26
C HIS A 82 -9.73 0.43 14.52
N ASN A 83 -11.04 0.31 14.35
CA ASN A 83 -11.89 1.30 13.67
C ASN A 83 -13.06 1.73 14.57
N PRO A 84 -12.80 2.55 15.62
CA PRO A 84 -13.82 2.95 16.57
C PRO A 84 -14.87 3.92 16.00
N TYR A 85 -14.57 4.56 14.88
CA TYR A 85 -15.42 5.58 14.25
C TYR A 85 -16.28 5.05 13.11
N GLY A 86 -16.20 3.73 12.82
CA GLY A 86 -17.04 3.09 11.82
C GLY A 86 -16.79 3.54 10.38
N GLN A 87 -15.56 3.97 10.06
CA GLN A 87 -15.16 4.35 8.70
C GLN A 87 -15.21 3.13 7.77
N LEU A 88 -15.34 3.37 6.46
CA LEU A 88 -15.28 2.29 5.47
C LEU A 88 -13.94 1.55 5.59
N MET A 89 -13.98 0.25 5.83
CA MET A 89 -12.79 -0.57 6.06
C MET A 89 -12.85 -1.87 5.27
N PHE A 90 -11.83 -2.11 4.46
CA PHE A 90 -11.58 -3.40 3.83
C PHE A 90 -10.60 -4.19 4.70
N VAL A 91 -10.96 -5.42 5.04
CA VAL A 91 -10.16 -6.28 5.93
C VAL A 91 -10.13 -7.73 5.47
N GLU A 92 -11.17 -8.21 4.77
CA GLU A 92 -11.21 -9.56 4.25
C GLU A 92 -10.42 -9.68 2.93
N PRO A 93 -9.78 -10.83 2.66
CA PRO A 93 -9.15 -11.05 1.36
C PRO A 93 -10.20 -11.04 0.24
N GLY A 94 -9.80 -10.59 -0.95
CA GLY A 94 -10.69 -10.47 -2.10
C GLY A 94 -10.24 -9.37 -3.05
N ILE A 95 -11.03 -9.17 -4.11
CA ILE A 95 -10.82 -8.10 -5.08
C ILE A 95 -11.95 -7.09 -4.89
N TYR A 96 -11.58 -5.84 -4.65
CA TYR A 96 -12.53 -4.76 -4.42
C TYR A 96 -12.24 -3.60 -5.36
N GLN A 97 -13.30 -2.94 -5.83
CA GLN A 97 -13.20 -1.71 -6.59
C GLN A 97 -13.71 -0.56 -5.71
N PHE A 98 -12.85 0.42 -5.47
CA PHE A 98 -13.24 1.69 -4.84
C PHE A 98 -12.93 2.82 -5.82
N GLU A 99 -13.97 3.36 -6.45
CA GLU A 99 -13.84 4.33 -7.55
C GLU A 99 -12.86 3.83 -8.62
N ASP A 100 -11.73 4.49 -8.81
CA ASP A 100 -10.68 4.15 -9.79
C ASP A 100 -9.60 3.22 -9.24
N ILE A 101 -9.61 2.91 -7.93
CA ILE A 101 -8.63 2.04 -7.28
C ILE A 101 -9.12 0.60 -7.23
N LEU A 102 -8.33 -0.31 -7.80
CA LEU A 102 -8.50 -1.76 -7.65
C LEU A 102 -7.65 -2.25 -6.47
N LEU A 103 -8.32 -2.82 -5.48
CA LEU A 103 -7.70 -3.38 -4.27
C LEU A 103 -7.61 -4.90 -4.39
N ASN A 104 -6.42 -5.46 -4.27
CA ASN A 104 -6.22 -6.90 -4.20
C ASN A 104 -5.83 -7.28 -2.76
N GLY A 105 -6.73 -7.94 -2.05
CA GLY A 105 -6.51 -8.50 -0.73
C GLY A 105 -6.16 -9.98 -0.81
N ILE A 106 -4.99 -10.36 -0.36
CA ILE A 106 -4.45 -11.72 -0.45
C ILE A 106 -4.34 -12.31 0.95
N SER A 107 -4.89 -13.51 1.13
CA SER A 107 -4.83 -14.24 2.41
C SER A 107 -3.47 -14.86 2.62
N VAL A 108 -2.79 -14.52 3.73
CA VAL A 108 -1.50 -15.07 4.13
C VAL A 108 -1.58 -15.44 5.61
N PRO A 109 -0.97 -16.54 6.08
CA PRO A 109 -0.97 -16.86 7.51
C PRO A 109 -0.44 -15.71 8.38
N HIS A 110 -1.16 -15.40 9.47
CA HIS A 110 -0.76 -14.39 10.44
C HIS A 110 0.13 -14.94 11.55
N ASP A 111 0.66 -16.14 11.34
CA ASP A 111 1.61 -16.79 12.23
C ASP A 111 2.43 -17.83 11.47
N ARG A 112 3.41 -18.43 12.19
CA ARG A 112 4.30 -19.46 11.65
C ARG A 112 3.73 -20.88 11.72
N VAL A 113 2.45 -21.02 11.99
CA VAL A 113 1.74 -22.30 12.12
C VAL A 113 0.47 -22.32 11.28
N ASP A 114 0.55 -21.75 10.08
CA ASP A 114 -0.50 -21.72 9.05
C ASP A 114 -1.81 -21.07 9.52
N GLY A 115 -1.70 -19.99 10.29
CA GLY A 115 -2.86 -19.24 10.79
C GLY A 115 -3.60 -19.90 11.94
N ARG A 116 -3.10 -21.01 12.48
CA ARG A 116 -3.81 -21.78 13.54
C ARG A 116 -3.95 -21.02 14.85
N ARG A 117 -3.11 -20.01 15.11
CA ARG A 117 -3.12 -19.26 16.35
C ARG A 117 -3.75 -17.87 16.21
N PHE A 118 -3.43 -17.14 15.14
CA PHE A 118 -3.88 -15.76 14.93
C PHE A 118 -4.74 -15.59 13.68
N GLY A 119 -5.08 -16.69 13.00
CA GLY A 119 -5.85 -16.65 11.77
C GLY A 119 -5.02 -16.23 10.55
N MET A 120 -5.72 -15.70 9.57
CA MET A 120 -5.11 -15.19 8.34
C MET A 120 -5.03 -13.67 8.40
N ALA A 121 -3.98 -13.13 7.81
CA ALA A 121 -3.83 -11.71 7.54
C ALA A 121 -4.14 -11.43 6.07
N THR A 122 -4.66 -10.26 5.78
CA THR A 122 -4.83 -9.77 4.41
C THR A 122 -3.64 -8.90 4.03
N VAL A 123 -2.90 -9.35 3.04
CA VAL A 123 -1.87 -8.55 2.36
C VAL A 123 -2.55 -7.74 1.28
N TRP A 124 -2.36 -6.44 1.31
CA TRP A 124 -2.98 -5.53 0.35
C TRP A 124 -2.03 -5.14 -0.76
N SER A 125 -2.52 -5.16 -2.00
CA SER A 125 -1.84 -4.61 -3.18
C SER A 125 -2.80 -3.72 -3.96
N TRP A 126 -2.37 -2.49 -4.26
CA TRP A 126 -3.14 -1.53 -5.06
C TRP A 126 -2.22 -0.58 -5.82
N GLU A 127 -2.78 0.16 -6.74
CA GLU A 127 -2.09 1.28 -7.41
C GLU A 127 -2.68 2.61 -6.93
N GLN A 128 -1.81 3.54 -6.56
CA GLN A 128 -2.16 4.91 -6.20
C GLN A 128 -1.10 5.85 -6.76
N ASN A 129 -1.54 6.86 -7.50
CA ASN A 129 -0.65 7.85 -8.10
C ASN A 129 0.40 7.21 -9.04
N ASP A 130 -0.02 6.23 -9.85
CA ASP A 130 0.80 5.42 -10.77
C ASP A 130 1.90 4.59 -10.06
N LEU A 131 1.81 4.41 -8.75
CA LEU A 131 2.72 3.58 -7.95
C LEU A 131 1.99 2.35 -7.43
N LYS A 132 2.57 1.18 -7.70
CA LYS A 132 2.11 -0.08 -7.11
C LYS A 132 2.60 -0.18 -5.67
N ILE A 133 1.68 -0.29 -4.74
CA ILE A 133 1.94 -0.35 -3.30
C ILE A 133 1.53 -1.72 -2.79
N VAL A 134 2.38 -2.32 -1.96
CA VAL A 134 2.07 -3.56 -1.24
C VAL A 134 2.29 -3.35 0.24
N HIS A 135 1.28 -3.70 1.04
CA HIS A 135 1.33 -3.69 2.50
C HIS A 135 1.17 -5.11 3.03
N MET A 136 2.24 -5.67 3.60
CA MET A 136 2.25 -7.04 4.11
C MET A 136 1.47 -7.21 5.41
N GLY A 137 1.16 -6.11 6.11
CA GLY A 137 0.41 -6.15 7.36
C GLY A 137 1.01 -7.08 8.41
N GLY A 138 0.17 -7.89 9.00
CA GLY A 138 0.53 -8.93 9.97
C GLY A 138 0.93 -10.28 9.35
N ALA A 139 1.25 -10.35 8.06
CA ALA A 139 1.68 -11.60 7.44
C ALA A 139 2.96 -12.14 8.09
N ALA A 140 3.01 -13.46 8.31
CA ALA A 140 4.14 -14.17 8.91
C ALA A 140 4.37 -15.56 8.29
N GLY A 141 3.53 -15.96 7.36
CA GLY A 141 3.61 -17.25 6.66
C GLY A 141 4.20 -17.15 5.27
N ASP A 142 4.27 -18.29 4.59
CA ASP A 142 4.74 -18.36 3.22
C ASP A 142 3.73 -17.75 2.24
N ILE A 143 4.25 -17.24 1.13
CA ILE A 143 3.47 -16.68 0.04
C ILE A 143 3.47 -17.70 -1.10
N ASP A 144 2.29 -18.17 -1.50
CA ASP A 144 2.15 -19.08 -2.64
C ASP A 144 2.50 -18.40 -3.96
N ILE A 145 2.71 -19.23 -5.02
CA ILE A 145 3.20 -18.72 -6.30
C ILE A 145 2.22 -17.74 -6.98
N ASN A 146 0.90 -17.94 -6.83
CA ASN A 146 -0.09 -17.03 -7.43
C ASN A 146 -0.07 -15.68 -6.72
N SER A 147 0.01 -15.70 -5.40
CA SER A 147 0.17 -14.49 -4.56
C SER A 147 1.48 -13.77 -4.88
N GLN A 148 2.59 -14.49 -5.11
CA GLN A 148 3.86 -13.89 -5.54
C GLN A 148 3.74 -13.13 -6.86
N ILE A 149 2.99 -13.66 -7.83
CA ILE A 149 2.76 -12.99 -9.13
C ILE A 149 2.03 -11.67 -8.92
N ILE A 150 0.94 -11.67 -8.14
CA ILE A 150 0.14 -10.47 -7.87
C ILE A 150 0.96 -9.42 -7.11
N LEU A 151 1.75 -9.85 -6.11
CA LEU A 151 2.52 -8.97 -5.23
C LEU A 151 3.87 -8.54 -5.83
N SER A 152 4.29 -9.13 -6.96
CA SER A 152 5.62 -8.91 -7.54
C SER A 152 5.87 -7.46 -7.96
N ARG A 153 7.13 -7.04 -7.86
CA ARG A 153 7.67 -5.75 -8.31
C ARG A 153 6.85 -4.53 -7.88
N PRO A 154 6.51 -4.40 -6.59
CA PRO A 154 5.86 -3.18 -6.14
C PRO A 154 6.87 -2.03 -6.13
N ASP A 155 6.37 -0.81 -6.36
CA ASP A 155 7.19 0.39 -6.18
C ASP A 155 7.49 0.60 -4.70
N ILE A 156 6.51 0.30 -3.82
CA ILE A 156 6.64 0.46 -2.37
C ILE A 156 6.14 -0.81 -1.69
N LEU A 157 7.00 -1.41 -0.86
CA LEU A 157 6.67 -2.55 -0.03
C LEU A 157 6.78 -2.19 1.45
N PHE A 158 5.68 -2.29 2.19
CA PHE A 158 5.69 -2.26 3.65
C PHE A 158 5.77 -3.70 4.17
N ILE A 159 6.78 -4.01 5.00
CA ILE A 159 7.01 -5.35 5.50
C ILE A 159 7.48 -5.34 6.95
N SER A 160 6.90 -6.23 7.77
CA SER A 160 7.31 -6.40 9.15
C SER A 160 8.71 -7.00 9.26
N ILE A 161 9.49 -6.56 10.24
CA ILE A 161 10.83 -7.07 10.54
C ILE A 161 11.03 -7.37 12.03
N GLY A 162 10.00 -7.19 12.85
CA GLY A 162 10.08 -7.32 14.30
C GLY A 162 10.17 -8.75 14.81
N GLY A 163 9.78 -9.72 14.01
CA GLY A 163 9.81 -11.14 14.38
C GLY A 163 8.74 -11.52 15.40
N GLY A 164 9.05 -12.53 16.22
CA GLY A 164 8.08 -13.10 17.13
C GLY A 164 7.19 -14.14 16.46
N ILE A 165 6.00 -14.35 17.01
CA ILE A 165 5.11 -15.43 16.57
C ILE A 165 4.14 -15.04 15.45
N LYS A 166 3.93 -13.74 15.24
CA LYS A 166 2.92 -13.20 14.31
C LYS A 166 3.42 -12.12 13.34
N SER A 167 4.71 -12.10 13.07
CA SER A 167 5.27 -11.22 12.03
C SER A 167 6.60 -11.77 11.52
N TYR A 168 6.99 -11.39 10.31
CA TYR A 168 8.29 -11.73 9.78
C TYR A 168 9.41 -11.15 10.64
N ASP A 169 10.50 -11.90 10.78
CA ASP A 169 11.77 -11.36 11.26
C ASP A 169 12.59 -10.76 10.09
N GLY A 170 13.75 -10.19 10.41
CA GLY A 170 14.58 -9.55 9.39
C GLY A 170 15.12 -10.50 8.31
N GLN A 171 15.33 -11.77 8.62
CA GLN A 171 15.78 -12.77 7.64
C GLN A 171 14.64 -13.20 6.72
N GLU A 172 13.47 -13.46 7.29
CA GLU A 172 12.25 -13.77 6.54
C GLU A 172 11.85 -12.60 5.63
N ALA A 173 11.84 -11.39 6.16
CA ALA A 173 11.58 -10.18 5.39
C ALA A 173 12.57 -10.02 4.23
N SER A 174 13.87 -10.27 4.46
CA SER A 174 14.89 -10.23 3.39
C SER A 174 14.61 -11.26 2.29
N ARG A 175 14.11 -12.46 2.62
CA ARG A 175 13.70 -13.45 1.61
C ARG A 175 12.53 -12.96 0.77
N ILE A 176 11.49 -12.41 1.43
CA ILE A 176 10.33 -11.85 0.74
C ILE A 176 10.72 -10.66 -0.16
N VAL A 177 11.58 -9.77 0.30
CA VAL A 177 12.10 -8.65 -0.51
C VAL A 177 12.82 -9.16 -1.77
N LYS A 178 13.68 -10.18 -1.64
CA LYS A 178 14.36 -10.79 -2.80
C LYS A 178 13.38 -11.45 -3.76
N LEU A 179 12.30 -12.02 -3.24
CA LEU A 179 11.27 -12.69 -4.01
C LEU A 179 10.43 -11.67 -4.80
N LEU A 180 9.91 -10.64 -4.11
CA LEU A 180 8.99 -9.66 -4.68
C LEU A 180 9.70 -8.54 -5.48
N LYS A 181 10.99 -8.28 -5.21
CA LYS A 181 11.82 -7.28 -5.91
C LYS A 181 11.20 -5.87 -5.93
N PRO A 182 10.88 -5.28 -4.77
CA PRO A 182 10.36 -3.92 -4.70
C PRO A 182 11.41 -2.87 -5.07
N ASN A 183 10.97 -1.67 -5.50
CA ASN A 183 11.86 -0.51 -5.69
C ASN A 183 12.22 0.13 -4.35
N VAL A 184 11.25 0.24 -3.42
CA VAL A 184 11.43 0.82 -2.08
C VAL A 184 10.88 -0.14 -1.04
N VAL A 185 11.61 -0.33 0.06
CA VAL A 185 11.17 -1.12 1.23
C VAL A 185 10.99 -0.20 2.44
N ILE A 186 9.83 -0.27 3.07
CA ILE A 186 9.54 0.42 4.33
C ILE A 186 9.38 -0.66 5.41
N PRO A 187 10.39 -0.83 6.28
CA PRO A 187 10.30 -1.77 7.37
C PRO A 187 9.34 -1.28 8.44
N VAL A 188 8.51 -2.18 8.96
CA VAL A 188 7.49 -1.88 9.96
C VAL A 188 7.51 -2.88 11.12
N HIS A 189 6.71 -2.63 12.15
CA HIS A 189 6.49 -3.56 13.27
C HIS A 189 7.80 -3.98 13.96
N PHE A 190 8.70 -3.04 14.23
CA PHE A 190 9.95 -3.28 14.94
C PHE A 190 9.99 -2.49 16.26
N ALA A 191 10.62 -3.07 17.28
CA ALA A 191 10.86 -2.38 18.53
C ALA A 191 11.95 -1.32 18.35
N ARG A 192 11.66 -0.06 18.69
CA ARG A 192 12.73 0.91 18.89
C ARG A 192 13.55 0.46 20.11
N GLY A 193 14.85 0.22 19.93
CA GLY A 193 15.75 -0.11 21.02
C GLY A 193 15.55 0.89 22.17
N LYS A 194 15.55 0.40 23.42
CA LYS A 194 15.61 1.29 24.58
C LYS A 194 16.85 2.16 24.39
N LYS A 195 16.71 3.48 24.37
CA LYS A 195 17.84 4.38 24.59
C LYS A 195 18.34 4.07 26.00
N ASN A 196 19.46 3.40 26.10
CA ASN A 196 20.22 3.32 27.36
C ASN A 196 20.69 4.72 27.72
#